data_8856c26b31cc5cea6e10d78dbdb2df5c
#
_entry.id   8856c26b31cc5cea6e10d78dbdb2df5c
#
_cell.length_a   1.000
_cell.length_b   1.000
_cell.length_c   1.000
_cell.angle_alpha   90.00
_cell.angle_beta   90.00
_cell.angle_gamma   90.00
#
_symmetry.space_group_name_H-M   'P 1'
#
loop_
_entity.id
_entity.type
_entity.pdbx_description
1 polymer ?
#
loop_
_entity_poly.entity_id
_entity_poly.type
_entity_poly.pdbx_seq_one_letter_code
_entity_poly.pdbx_strand_id
1 'polypeptide(L)'
;MPVNLETPYTYENSSNPWIMDPKSKEGWDSLITIDGQSISAEYMWSLNAEGREKLLKKVFDYYREKGFPYEVLDEKDLINEFKKLKSYDSKKILTPEGFISNSGNLCLDVCRHFNKDNFWKAKGDTRSISIEEVFGNDELFIKILKNRMGWNTSKEDGTERPYMFGISDKAIRDGIKNSGLGYGVSNFRPTIAKFFYEKYLKGIKEPKVFDYSAGWGARALAAMSLGIKYYATDPLTHEAVNKMLTFYNGEGRCYNLGSENEEICDLVPKVDMCLSCPPYFTLERYSEDKTQSYNQFDEYKDWIEKYWRGTVQNCYKILKEGGKFVLIIKDSYKKFEIKKNMEQILIENGFISEEMFQYKTSKNHLSGKIKTGELTKNSEYVLAYTKE
;
A
#
# COMPACT_ATOMS: atom_id res chain seq x y z
N MET A 1 -8.19 26.71 -30.31
CA MET A 1 -7.28 27.85 -30.55
C MET A 1 -5.88 27.29 -30.45
N PRO A 2 -4.99 27.60 -31.42
CA PRO A 2 -3.60 27.19 -31.28
C PRO A 2 -3.02 27.84 -30.02
N VAL A 3 -2.33 27.06 -29.22
CA VAL A 3 -1.60 27.58 -28.04
C VAL A 3 -0.53 28.51 -28.59
N ASN A 4 -0.61 29.78 -28.22
CA ASN A 4 0.39 30.74 -28.61
C ASN A 4 1.69 30.41 -27.90
N LEU A 5 2.69 29.90 -28.59
CA LEU A 5 3.98 29.46 -28.07
C LEU A 5 4.87 30.64 -27.59
N GLU A 6 4.40 31.88 -27.73
CA GLU A 6 5.17 33.08 -27.35
C GLU A 6 5.02 33.46 -25.85
N THR A 7 4.07 32.89 -25.14
CA THR A 7 3.99 33.10 -23.67
C THR A 7 4.40 31.83 -22.95
N PRO A 8 5.45 31.88 -22.10
CA PRO A 8 5.80 30.73 -21.28
C PRO A 8 4.61 30.32 -20.44
N TYR A 9 4.28 29.03 -20.47
CA TYR A 9 3.20 28.48 -19.66
C TYR A 9 3.63 28.59 -18.20
N THR A 10 2.98 29.42 -17.40
CA THR A 10 3.26 29.57 -15.97
C THR A 10 2.15 28.93 -15.14
N TYR A 11 2.47 28.50 -13.93
CA TYR A 11 1.50 27.98 -12.97
C TYR A 11 0.30 28.93 -12.78
N GLU A 12 0.56 30.24 -12.75
CA GLU A 12 -0.45 31.28 -12.56
C GLU A 12 -1.47 31.37 -13.71
N ASN A 13 -1.09 30.89 -14.89
CA ASN A 13 -1.97 30.90 -16.09
C ASN A 13 -2.76 29.59 -16.29
N SER A 14 -2.61 28.63 -15.38
CA SER A 14 -3.25 27.33 -15.49
C SER A 14 -4.58 27.31 -14.74
N SER A 15 -5.66 27.04 -15.47
CA SER A 15 -6.95 26.66 -14.88
C SER A 15 -7.03 25.18 -14.50
N ASN A 16 -5.96 24.41 -14.68
CA ASN A 16 -5.93 22.99 -14.40
C ASN A 16 -5.54 22.71 -12.96
N PRO A 17 -6.45 22.16 -12.11
CA PRO A 17 -6.19 21.92 -10.69
C PRO A 17 -5.10 20.88 -10.42
N TRP A 18 -4.60 20.18 -11.45
CA TRP A 18 -3.54 19.18 -11.35
C TRP A 18 -2.13 19.75 -11.59
N ILE A 19 -2.01 21.03 -11.97
CA ILE A 19 -0.71 21.68 -12.04
C ILE A 19 -0.31 22.03 -10.61
N MET A 20 0.64 21.29 -10.06
CA MET A 20 1.19 21.55 -8.74
C MET A 20 2.27 22.61 -8.81
N ASP A 21 2.20 23.61 -7.93
CA ASP A 21 3.26 24.59 -7.75
C ASP A 21 4.60 23.88 -7.49
N PRO A 22 5.59 24.03 -8.36
CA PRO A 22 6.90 23.41 -8.18
C PRO A 22 7.64 23.93 -6.95
N LYS A 23 7.23 25.07 -6.38
CA LYS A 23 7.82 25.67 -5.17
C LYS A 23 7.20 25.17 -3.86
N SER A 24 6.10 24.39 -3.92
CA SER A 24 5.31 24.03 -2.72
C SER A 24 5.81 22.82 -1.94
N LYS A 25 6.85 22.10 -2.41
CA LYS A 25 7.33 20.89 -1.75
C LYS A 25 8.85 20.84 -1.61
N GLU A 26 9.28 20.99 -0.37
CA GLU A 26 10.62 20.64 0.08
C GLU A 26 10.66 19.15 0.45
N GLY A 27 11.80 18.49 0.26
CA GLY A 27 12.06 17.13 0.68
C GLY A 27 12.10 16.09 -0.47
N TRP A 28 11.80 14.84 -0.16
CA TRP A 28 11.90 13.67 -1.07
C TRP A 28 11.07 13.78 -2.36
N ASP A 29 10.16 14.73 -2.44
CA ASP A 29 9.36 15.09 -3.61
C ASP A 29 10.01 16.19 -4.45
N SER A 30 11.19 16.68 -4.06
CA SER A 30 11.89 17.74 -4.78
C SER A 30 12.30 17.30 -6.18
N LEU A 31 12.30 18.27 -7.11
CA LEU A 31 12.80 18.03 -8.46
C LEU A 31 14.27 17.64 -8.45
N ILE A 32 14.64 16.69 -9.29
CA ILE A 32 16.06 16.38 -9.49
C ILE A 32 16.77 17.54 -10.14
N THR A 33 18.06 17.65 -9.84
CA THR A 33 18.96 18.63 -10.43
C THR A 33 20.07 17.90 -11.19
N ILE A 34 20.27 18.26 -12.46
CA ILE A 34 21.32 17.73 -13.31
C ILE A 34 22.12 18.91 -13.84
N ASP A 35 23.44 18.89 -13.68
CA ASP A 35 24.34 19.97 -14.10
C ASP A 35 23.93 21.36 -13.55
N GLY A 36 23.43 21.41 -12.31
CA GLY A 36 22.95 22.63 -11.68
C GLY A 36 21.56 23.10 -12.12
N GLN A 37 20.94 22.41 -13.08
CA GLN A 37 19.61 22.75 -13.59
C GLN A 37 18.54 21.84 -12.96
N SER A 38 17.53 22.44 -12.29
CA SER A 38 16.35 21.73 -11.82
C SER A 38 15.48 21.31 -13.01
N ILE A 39 15.06 20.03 -13.04
CA ILE A 39 14.30 19.48 -14.15
C ILE A 39 12.80 19.73 -13.91
N SER A 40 12.40 21.00 -14.03
CA SER A 40 11.01 21.44 -13.93
C SER A 40 10.24 21.24 -15.23
N ALA A 41 8.91 21.33 -15.16
CA ALA A 41 8.04 21.31 -16.34
C ALA A 41 8.37 22.47 -17.29
N GLU A 42 8.54 23.69 -16.74
CA GLU A 42 8.90 24.89 -17.53
C GLU A 42 10.23 24.71 -18.25
N TYR A 43 11.24 24.14 -17.55
CA TYR A 43 12.54 23.89 -18.18
C TYR A 43 12.40 22.91 -19.35
N MET A 44 11.70 21.80 -19.17
CA MET A 44 11.48 20.82 -20.23
C MET A 44 10.73 21.43 -21.44
N TRP A 45 9.79 22.35 -21.17
CA TRP A 45 9.05 23.06 -22.21
C TRP A 45 9.89 24.05 -23.00
N SER A 46 10.86 24.69 -22.36
CA SER A 46 11.75 25.64 -23.04
C SER A 46 12.67 24.98 -24.07
N LEU A 47 12.81 23.63 -24.02
CA LEU A 47 13.70 22.88 -24.88
C LEU A 47 13.03 22.55 -26.24
N ASN A 48 13.79 22.69 -27.32
CA ASN A 48 13.41 22.12 -28.62
C ASN A 48 13.56 20.59 -28.62
N ALA A 49 13.19 19.93 -29.71
CA ALA A 49 13.23 18.47 -29.83
C ALA A 49 14.61 17.87 -29.54
N GLU A 50 15.69 18.48 -30.09
CA GLU A 50 17.06 18.02 -29.84
C GLU A 50 17.47 18.18 -28.37
N GLY A 51 17.10 19.32 -27.75
CA GLY A 51 17.34 19.56 -26.33
C GLY A 51 16.62 18.55 -25.42
N ARG A 52 15.40 18.17 -25.78
CA ARG A 52 14.63 17.15 -25.05
C ARG A 52 15.27 15.77 -25.17
N GLU A 53 15.75 15.36 -26.34
CA GLU A 53 16.47 14.08 -26.51
C GLU A 53 17.77 14.05 -25.69
N LYS A 54 18.54 15.14 -25.69
CA LYS A 54 19.73 15.26 -24.84
C LYS A 54 19.38 15.18 -23.35
N LEU A 55 18.29 15.84 -22.94
CA LEU A 55 17.83 15.79 -21.55
C LEU A 55 17.32 14.39 -21.17
N LEU A 56 16.59 13.72 -22.05
CA LEU A 56 16.15 12.34 -21.83
C LEU A 56 17.33 11.43 -21.49
N LYS A 57 18.41 11.52 -22.29
CA LYS A 57 19.63 10.75 -22.04
C LYS A 57 20.24 11.09 -20.68
N LYS A 58 20.37 12.38 -20.34
CA LYS A 58 20.91 12.79 -19.04
C LYS A 58 20.07 12.29 -17.86
N VAL A 59 18.74 12.36 -17.94
CA VAL A 59 17.85 11.85 -16.90
C VAL A 59 17.94 10.33 -16.79
N PHE A 60 18.04 9.64 -17.91
CA PHE A 60 18.23 8.19 -17.93
C PHE A 60 19.57 7.80 -17.26
N ASP A 61 20.67 8.42 -17.67
CA ASP A 61 22.01 8.16 -17.11
C ASP A 61 22.02 8.47 -15.59
N TYR A 62 21.43 9.58 -15.16
CA TYR A 62 21.28 9.95 -13.75
C TYR A 62 20.61 8.83 -12.93
N TYR A 63 19.49 8.28 -13.40
CA TYR A 63 18.80 7.22 -12.66
C TYR A 63 19.50 5.87 -12.78
N ARG A 64 20.25 5.61 -13.84
CA ARG A 64 21.11 4.41 -13.93
C ARG A 64 22.26 4.44 -12.93
N GLU A 65 22.83 5.60 -12.69
CA GLU A 65 23.86 5.80 -11.67
C GLU A 65 23.27 5.78 -10.26
N LYS A 66 22.17 6.49 -10.03
CA LYS A 66 21.50 6.59 -8.72
C LYS A 66 20.87 5.27 -8.27
N GLY A 67 20.37 4.46 -9.18
CA GLY A 67 19.53 3.29 -8.92
C GLY A 67 18.06 3.63 -8.71
N PHE A 68 17.27 2.62 -8.31
CA PHE A 68 15.83 2.78 -8.09
C PHE A 68 15.57 3.85 -7.01
N PRO A 69 14.69 4.83 -7.29
CA PRO A 69 14.45 5.95 -6.39
C PRO A 69 13.52 5.56 -5.23
N TYR A 70 14.02 4.81 -4.26
CA TYR A 70 13.27 4.40 -3.07
C TYR A 70 12.74 5.61 -2.28
N GLU A 71 11.65 5.41 -1.54
CA GLU A 71 11.17 6.39 -0.56
C GLU A 71 12.07 6.34 0.67
N VAL A 72 12.85 7.39 0.86
CA VAL A 72 13.70 7.58 2.04
C VAL A 72 13.25 8.87 2.73
N LEU A 73 12.62 8.71 3.88
CA LEU A 73 12.19 9.81 4.73
C LEU A 73 13.28 10.11 5.76
N ASP A 74 13.50 11.36 6.08
CA ASP A 74 14.33 11.72 7.21
C ASP A 74 13.60 11.47 8.54
N GLU A 75 14.34 11.54 9.64
CA GLU A 75 13.81 11.29 10.99
C GLU A 75 12.67 12.26 11.35
N LYS A 76 12.79 13.53 10.95
CA LYS A 76 11.79 14.56 11.20
C LYS A 76 10.48 14.23 10.50
N ASP A 77 10.55 13.80 9.24
CA ASP A 77 9.37 13.42 8.46
C ASP A 77 8.72 12.15 9.00
N LEU A 78 9.52 11.14 9.37
CA LEU A 78 9.02 9.93 10.04
C LEU A 78 8.24 10.27 11.32
N ILE A 79 8.81 11.12 12.17
CA ILE A 79 8.16 11.56 13.42
C ILE A 79 6.91 12.39 13.13
N ASN A 80 6.94 13.29 12.15
CA ASN A 80 5.80 14.13 11.81
C ASN A 80 4.62 13.33 11.27
N GLU A 81 4.86 12.37 10.37
CA GLU A 81 3.82 11.49 9.84
C GLU A 81 3.18 10.66 10.96
N PHE A 82 3.98 10.14 11.89
CA PHE A 82 3.46 9.39 13.01
C PHE A 82 2.66 10.26 14.00
N LYS A 83 3.07 11.52 14.24
CA LYS A 83 2.28 12.47 15.03
C LYS A 83 0.92 12.74 14.40
N LYS A 84 0.86 12.88 13.08
CA LYS A 84 -0.41 13.04 12.35
C LYS A 84 -1.32 11.81 12.54
N LEU A 85 -0.74 10.58 12.52
CA LEU A 85 -1.51 9.37 12.78
C LEU A 85 -2.03 9.32 14.23
N LYS A 86 -1.23 9.70 15.21
CA LYS A 86 -1.66 9.78 16.61
C LYS A 86 -2.87 10.71 16.80
N SER A 87 -2.86 11.87 16.17
CA SER A 87 -3.93 12.87 16.28
C SER A 87 -5.11 12.64 15.33
N TYR A 88 -5.01 11.65 14.42
CA TYR A 88 -6.05 11.38 13.43
C TYR A 88 -7.34 10.86 14.09
N ASP A 89 -8.46 11.52 13.83
CA ASP A 89 -9.79 11.04 14.20
C ASP A 89 -10.19 9.89 13.27
N SER A 90 -10.09 8.66 13.78
CA SER A 90 -10.33 7.45 12.99
C SER A 90 -11.77 7.28 12.53
N LYS A 91 -12.74 7.93 13.17
CA LYS A 91 -14.15 7.88 12.76
C LYS A 91 -14.37 8.44 11.36
N LYS A 92 -13.46 9.30 10.87
CA LYS A 92 -13.49 9.86 9.51
C LYS A 92 -13.35 8.81 8.40
N ILE A 93 -12.95 7.57 8.73
CA ILE A 93 -12.91 6.50 7.73
C ILE A 93 -14.29 5.98 7.36
N LEU A 94 -15.30 6.16 8.21
CA LEU A 94 -16.67 5.77 7.89
C LEU A 94 -17.36 6.86 7.06
N THR A 95 -17.97 6.43 5.96
CA THR A 95 -18.87 7.30 5.21
C THR A 95 -20.20 7.43 5.96
N PRO A 96 -21.04 8.44 5.63
CA PRO A 96 -22.38 8.56 6.23
C PRO A 96 -23.23 7.31 6.03
N GLU A 97 -23.01 6.56 4.96
CA GLU A 97 -23.72 5.30 4.65
C GLU A 97 -23.15 4.07 5.38
N GLY A 98 -22.10 4.23 6.18
CA GLY A 98 -21.46 3.15 6.94
C GLY A 98 -20.39 2.35 6.20
N PHE A 99 -19.98 2.76 4.99
CA PHE A 99 -18.87 2.12 4.28
C PHE A 99 -17.52 2.59 4.80
N ILE A 100 -16.51 1.72 4.71
CA ILE A 100 -15.11 2.10 4.98
C ILE A 100 -14.56 2.85 3.77
N SER A 101 -14.15 4.09 4.00
CA SER A 101 -13.44 4.89 2.99
C SER A 101 -11.99 4.43 2.86
N ASN A 102 -11.59 4.09 1.65
CA ASN A 102 -10.21 3.78 1.31
C ASN A 102 -9.44 5.04 0.88
N SER A 103 -9.81 6.21 1.40
CA SER A 103 -9.14 7.48 1.17
C SER A 103 -8.16 7.79 2.29
N GLY A 104 -7.12 8.55 1.97
CA GLY A 104 -6.09 8.93 2.93
C GLY A 104 -4.84 8.07 2.84
N ASN A 105 -3.68 8.75 2.80
CA ASN A 105 -2.38 8.11 2.59
C ASN A 105 -1.46 8.26 3.82
N LEU A 106 -2.03 8.53 4.99
CA LEU A 106 -1.29 8.83 6.21
C LEU A 106 -0.38 7.67 6.60
N CYS A 107 0.90 7.93 6.78
CA CYS A 107 1.97 6.99 7.09
C CYS A 107 2.21 5.86 6.05
N LEU A 108 1.64 5.93 4.84
CA LEU A 108 1.96 4.94 3.81
C LEU A 108 3.43 5.04 3.35
N ASP A 109 3.95 6.27 3.30
CA ASP A 109 5.35 6.51 2.96
C ASP A 109 6.29 5.98 4.06
N VAL A 110 5.87 6.06 5.33
CA VAL A 110 6.59 5.44 6.46
C VAL A 110 6.69 3.93 6.28
N CYS A 111 5.57 3.26 5.93
CA CYS A 111 5.59 1.82 5.66
C CYS A 111 6.57 1.48 4.54
N ARG A 112 6.58 2.23 3.44
CA ARG A 112 7.48 2.01 2.31
C ARG A 112 8.94 2.31 2.64
N HIS A 113 9.20 3.33 3.46
CA HIS A 113 10.54 3.64 3.96
C HIS A 113 11.18 2.45 4.66
N PHE A 114 10.48 1.84 5.62
CA PHE A 114 11.00 0.68 6.36
C PHE A 114 11.07 -0.59 5.51
N ASN A 115 10.23 -0.74 4.50
CA ASN A 115 10.14 -1.91 3.61
C ASN A 115 10.70 -1.66 2.21
N LYS A 116 11.57 -0.67 2.03
CA LYS A 116 12.07 -0.25 0.71
C LYS A 116 12.62 -1.40 -0.13
N ASP A 117 13.30 -2.35 0.49
CA ASP A 117 13.97 -3.46 -0.20
C ASP A 117 13.00 -4.52 -0.75
N ASN A 118 11.76 -4.58 -0.26
CA ASN A 118 10.78 -5.60 -0.63
C ASN A 118 9.54 -5.03 -1.32
N PHE A 119 9.06 -3.85 -0.89
CA PHE A 119 7.79 -3.30 -1.34
C PHE A 119 7.70 -3.12 -2.86
N TRP A 120 8.75 -2.60 -3.48
CA TRP A 120 8.77 -2.27 -4.91
C TRP A 120 9.05 -3.48 -5.81
N LYS A 121 9.53 -4.59 -5.23
CA LYS A 121 9.73 -5.89 -5.89
C LYS A 121 8.47 -6.74 -5.89
N ALA A 122 7.54 -6.47 -4.98
CA ALA A 122 6.28 -7.21 -4.89
C ALA A 122 5.38 -6.93 -6.10
N LYS A 123 4.67 -7.96 -6.57
CA LYS A 123 3.82 -7.94 -7.77
C LYS A 123 2.35 -7.97 -7.37
N GLY A 124 1.56 -7.09 -7.95
CA GLY A 124 0.13 -6.98 -7.67
C GLY A 124 -0.72 -8.10 -8.28
N ASP A 125 -0.16 -8.88 -9.19
CA ASP A 125 -0.71 -10.14 -9.66
C ASP A 125 0.39 -11.06 -10.20
N THR A 126 0.02 -12.32 -10.48
CA THR A 126 0.96 -13.36 -10.93
C THR A 126 1.48 -13.19 -12.36
N ARG A 127 0.92 -12.29 -13.15
CA ARG A 127 1.25 -12.06 -14.57
C ARG A 127 2.02 -10.78 -14.80
N SER A 128 2.04 -9.91 -13.81
CA SER A 128 2.68 -8.61 -13.90
C SER A 128 4.18 -8.69 -13.60
N ILE A 129 4.89 -7.66 -14.02
CA ILE A 129 6.23 -7.36 -13.54
C ILE A 129 6.14 -6.27 -12.46
N SER A 130 7.08 -6.28 -11.53
CA SER A 130 7.11 -5.31 -10.43
C SER A 130 7.47 -3.90 -10.91
N ILE A 131 7.25 -2.93 -10.04
CA ILE A 131 7.66 -1.54 -10.31
C ILE A 131 9.18 -1.43 -10.49
N GLU A 132 9.95 -2.16 -9.68
CA GLU A 132 11.40 -2.17 -9.75
C GLU A 132 11.91 -2.88 -11.01
N GLU A 133 11.25 -3.96 -11.46
CA GLU A 133 11.58 -4.65 -12.72
C GLU A 133 11.34 -3.74 -13.94
N VAL A 134 10.27 -2.94 -13.96
CA VAL A 134 10.05 -1.93 -15.03
C VAL A 134 11.17 -0.91 -15.06
N PHE A 135 11.57 -0.41 -13.89
CA PHE A 135 12.68 0.51 -13.78
C PHE A 135 13.98 -0.13 -14.27
N GLY A 136 14.27 -1.39 -13.92
CA GLY A 136 15.48 -2.11 -14.33
C GLY A 136 15.57 -2.43 -15.82
N ASN A 137 14.46 -2.39 -16.55
CA ASN A 137 14.42 -2.62 -17.99
C ASN A 137 14.59 -1.30 -18.76
N ASP A 138 15.66 -1.15 -19.52
CA ASP A 138 16.01 0.10 -20.21
C ASP A 138 14.92 0.56 -21.18
N GLU A 139 14.35 -0.35 -21.98
CA GLU A 139 13.31 -0.01 -22.95
C GLU A 139 12.02 0.49 -22.27
N LEU A 140 11.61 -0.20 -21.20
CA LEU A 140 10.43 0.19 -20.44
C LEU A 140 10.67 1.50 -19.69
N PHE A 141 11.84 1.66 -19.10
CA PHE A 141 12.15 2.88 -18.36
C PHE A 141 12.25 4.10 -19.30
N ILE A 142 12.84 3.97 -20.49
CA ILE A 142 12.83 5.03 -21.50
C ILE A 142 11.38 5.40 -21.88
N LYS A 143 10.47 4.44 -22.04
CA LYS A 143 9.04 4.74 -22.29
C LYS A 143 8.42 5.55 -21.15
N ILE A 144 8.76 5.21 -19.89
CA ILE A 144 8.31 6.00 -18.73
C ILE A 144 8.85 7.42 -18.77
N LEU A 145 10.14 7.58 -19.01
CA LEU A 145 10.76 8.91 -19.11
C LEU A 145 10.16 9.73 -20.24
N LYS A 146 10.00 9.16 -21.43
CA LYS A 146 9.33 9.84 -22.56
C LYS A 146 7.92 10.28 -22.21
N ASN A 147 7.14 9.42 -21.57
CA ASN A 147 5.81 9.78 -21.10
C ASN A 147 5.87 10.93 -20.07
N ARG A 148 6.78 10.84 -19.08
CA ARG A 148 6.95 11.88 -18.06
C ARG A 148 7.48 13.20 -18.62
N MET A 149 8.26 13.17 -19.68
CA MET A 149 8.80 14.34 -20.37
C MET A 149 7.88 14.87 -21.49
N GLY A 150 6.68 14.33 -21.63
CA GLY A 150 5.65 14.84 -22.54
C GLY A 150 5.75 14.40 -24.00
N TRP A 151 6.57 13.39 -24.33
CA TRP A 151 6.70 12.92 -25.73
C TRP A 151 5.42 12.37 -26.36
N ASN A 152 4.49 11.87 -25.56
CA ASN A 152 3.26 11.23 -26.04
C ASN A 152 2.01 12.09 -25.81
N THR A 153 2.16 13.40 -25.75
CA THR A 153 1.06 14.31 -25.41
C THR A 153 0.45 15.04 -26.59
N SER A 154 0.83 14.69 -27.84
CA SER A 154 0.10 15.19 -29.00
C SER A 154 -1.33 14.68 -28.99
N LYS A 155 -2.28 15.60 -29.09
CA LYS A 155 -3.68 15.28 -29.37
C LYS A 155 -3.82 14.83 -30.83
N GLU A 156 -4.94 14.17 -31.16
CA GLU A 156 -5.31 13.85 -32.54
C GLU A 156 -5.32 15.08 -33.47
N ASP A 157 -5.47 16.29 -32.91
CA ASP A 157 -5.42 17.58 -33.62
C ASP A 157 -3.99 18.13 -33.84
N GLY A 158 -2.94 17.35 -33.44
CA GLY A 158 -1.53 17.74 -33.57
C GLY A 158 -1.04 18.77 -32.53
N THR A 159 -1.90 19.19 -31.60
CA THR A 159 -1.47 20.10 -30.53
C THR A 159 -0.78 19.35 -29.39
N GLU A 160 0.43 19.79 -29.02
CA GLU A 160 1.12 19.25 -27.86
C GLU A 160 0.41 19.69 -26.56
N ARG A 161 0.25 18.77 -25.60
CA ARG A 161 -0.19 19.14 -24.26
C ARG A 161 1.01 19.53 -23.42
N PRO A 162 0.94 20.67 -22.69
CA PRO A 162 1.98 20.99 -21.75
C PRO A 162 2.10 19.89 -20.70
N TYR A 163 3.33 19.46 -20.43
CA TYR A 163 3.61 18.50 -19.38
C TYR A 163 3.45 19.18 -18.01
N MET A 164 2.76 18.51 -17.08
CA MET A 164 2.33 19.16 -15.83
C MET A 164 3.27 18.92 -14.66
N PHE A 165 4.29 18.07 -14.82
CA PHE A 165 5.13 17.67 -13.70
C PHE A 165 6.61 17.71 -14.08
N GLY A 166 7.44 18.26 -13.19
CA GLY A 166 8.87 18.08 -13.28
C GLY A 166 9.31 16.64 -12.95
N ILE A 167 10.58 16.36 -13.08
CA ILE A 167 11.15 15.06 -12.76
C ILE A 167 11.58 15.04 -11.30
N SER A 168 10.99 14.17 -10.51
CA SER A 168 11.35 13.85 -9.13
C SER A 168 11.34 12.33 -8.93
N ASP A 169 11.93 11.86 -7.85
CA ASP A 169 11.91 10.45 -7.48
C ASP A 169 10.48 9.89 -7.40
N LYS A 170 9.58 10.65 -6.78
CA LYS A 170 8.16 10.32 -6.73
C LYS A 170 7.53 10.30 -8.12
N ALA A 171 7.83 11.28 -8.96
CA ALA A 171 7.29 11.34 -10.31
C ALA A 171 7.67 10.11 -11.14
N ILE A 172 8.88 9.57 -10.95
CA ILE A 172 9.32 8.33 -11.60
C ILE A 172 8.53 7.13 -11.08
N ARG A 173 8.43 6.94 -9.76
CA ARG A 173 7.66 5.83 -9.18
C ARG A 173 6.18 5.88 -9.61
N ASP A 174 5.55 7.04 -9.49
CA ASP A 174 4.16 7.23 -9.92
C ASP A 174 3.99 7.05 -11.43
N GLY A 175 5.01 7.43 -12.21
CA GLY A 175 5.05 7.20 -13.65
C GLY A 175 4.99 5.73 -14.01
N ILE A 176 5.81 4.91 -13.38
CA ILE A 176 5.81 3.46 -13.58
C ILE A 176 4.48 2.86 -13.13
N LYS A 177 4.02 3.19 -11.92
CA LYS A 177 2.77 2.69 -11.35
C LYS A 177 1.53 3.00 -12.23
N ASN A 178 1.48 4.21 -12.79
CA ASN A 178 0.34 4.68 -13.58
C ASN A 178 0.44 4.32 -15.07
N SER A 179 1.57 3.78 -15.51
CA SER A 179 1.79 3.42 -16.93
C SER A 179 1.05 2.16 -17.36
N GLY A 180 0.67 1.30 -16.40
CA GLY A 180 0.17 -0.05 -16.68
C GLY A 180 1.24 -1.05 -17.13
N LEU A 181 2.52 -0.66 -17.20
CA LEU A 181 3.64 -1.55 -17.55
C LEU A 181 4.07 -2.42 -16.38
N GLY A 182 4.02 -1.87 -15.16
CA GLY A 182 4.25 -2.60 -13.92
C GLY A 182 3.04 -2.54 -13.01
N TYR A 183 2.83 -3.60 -12.22
CA TYR A 183 1.72 -3.66 -11.28
C TYR A 183 2.23 -4.05 -9.89
N GLY A 184 2.35 -3.05 -9.03
CA GLY A 184 2.78 -3.23 -7.64
C GLY A 184 1.63 -3.54 -6.70
N VAL A 185 1.98 -3.92 -5.48
CA VAL A 185 1.02 -4.20 -4.40
C VAL A 185 0.45 -2.91 -3.80
N SER A 186 -0.70 -3.03 -3.17
CA SER A 186 -1.27 -1.97 -2.35
C SER A 186 -0.73 -2.06 -0.92
N ASN A 187 -0.81 -0.93 -0.20
CA ASN A 187 -0.51 -0.90 1.22
C ASN A 187 -1.81 -0.72 2.02
N PHE A 188 -1.98 -1.55 3.04
CA PHE A 188 -3.07 -1.37 4.00
C PHE A 188 -2.95 -0.01 4.70
N ARG A 189 -4.06 0.64 5.04
CA ARG A 189 -4.03 1.98 5.64
C ARG A 189 -4.02 1.94 7.16
N PRO A 190 -3.04 2.56 7.83
CA PRO A 190 -2.97 2.62 9.28
C PRO A 190 -4.24 3.20 9.93
N THR A 191 -4.89 4.15 9.27
CA THR A 191 -6.11 4.79 9.76
C THR A 191 -7.29 3.82 9.92
N ILE A 192 -7.36 2.78 9.08
CA ILE A 192 -8.39 1.75 9.15
C ILE A 192 -8.13 0.82 10.35
N ALA A 193 -6.89 0.37 10.53
CA ALA A 193 -6.53 -0.43 11.70
C ALA A 193 -6.78 0.35 13.00
N LYS A 194 -6.41 1.64 13.02
CA LYS A 194 -6.64 2.52 14.18
C LYS A 194 -8.12 2.56 14.58
N PHE A 195 -9.03 2.67 13.60
CA PHE A 195 -10.46 2.66 13.86
C PHE A 195 -10.93 1.35 14.53
N PHE A 196 -10.50 0.20 14.03
CA PHE A 196 -10.90 -1.08 14.61
C PHE A 196 -10.29 -1.31 15.99
N TYR A 197 -9.06 -0.88 16.22
CA TYR A 197 -8.45 -0.91 17.55
C TYR A 197 -9.21 -0.02 18.54
N GLU A 198 -9.53 1.21 18.18
CA GLU A 198 -10.32 2.12 19.03
C GLU A 198 -11.75 1.59 19.28
N LYS A 199 -12.34 0.93 18.27
CA LYS A 199 -13.70 0.35 18.40
C LYS A 199 -13.75 -0.82 19.37
N TYR A 200 -12.85 -1.79 19.21
CA TYR A 200 -12.94 -3.06 19.93
C TYR A 200 -12.10 -3.16 21.20
N LEU A 201 -11.11 -2.30 21.36
CA LEU A 201 -10.22 -2.31 22.54
C LEU A 201 -10.52 -1.20 23.54
N LYS A 202 -11.59 -0.42 23.31
CA LYS A 202 -11.98 0.67 24.20
C LYS A 202 -12.21 0.17 25.61
N GLY A 203 -11.51 0.79 26.58
CA GLY A 203 -11.64 0.46 28.00
C GLY A 203 -10.80 -0.72 28.48
N ILE A 204 -10.10 -1.42 27.60
CA ILE A 204 -9.14 -2.47 27.99
C ILE A 204 -7.86 -1.82 28.47
N LYS A 205 -7.42 -2.19 29.67
CA LYS A 205 -6.15 -1.74 30.22
C LYS A 205 -5.01 -2.54 29.60
N GLU A 206 -3.97 -1.85 29.10
CA GLU A 206 -2.82 -2.43 28.43
C GLU A 206 -3.19 -3.44 27.33
N PRO A 207 -3.96 -3.01 26.29
CA PRO A 207 -4.44 -3.90 25.27
C PRO A 207 -3.30 -4.52 24.47
N LYS A 208 -3.49 -5.78 24.09
CA LYS A 208 -2.55 -6.55 23.27
C LYS A 208 -3.25 -7.03 22.01
N VAL A 209 -2.57 -6.92 20.88
CA VAL A 209 -3.08 -7.40 19.60
C VAL A 209 -2.13 -8.39 18.96
N PHE A 210 -2.69 -9.31 18.17
CA PHE A 210 -1.94 -10.18 17.30
C PHE A 210 -2.33 -9.94 15.84
N ASP A 211 -1.34 -9.65 15.01
CA ASP A 211 -1.46 -9.50 13.57
C ASP A 211 -0.87 -10.73 12.89
N TYR A 212 -1.73 -11.61 12.41
CA TYR A 212 -1.33 -12.89 11.82
C TYR A 212 -0.77 -12.78 10.38
N SER A 213 -0.51 -11.56 9.88
CA SER A 213 0.17 -11.29 8.61
C SER A 213 0.56 -9.82 8.55
N ALA A 214 1.67 -9.44 9.22
CA ALA A 214 2.04 -8.05 9.48
C ALA A 214 2.12 -7.17 8.21
N GLY A 215 2.46 -7.77 7.08
CA GLY A 215 2.63 -7.06 5.82
C GLY A 215 3.61 -5.90 5.97
N TRP A 216 3.29 -4.75 5.43
CA TRP A 216 4.18 -3.59 5.42
C TRP A 216 4.20 -2.77 6.72
N GLY A 217 3.62 -3.28 7.82
CA GLY A 217 3.66 -2.65 9.13
C GLY A 217 2.61 -1.56 9.38
N ALA A 218 1.63 -1.40 8.52
CA ALA A 218 0.59 -0.37 8.68
C ALA A 218 -0.23 -0.56 9.97
N ARG A 219 -0.55 -1.81 10.32
CA ARG A 219 -1.28 -2.16 11.54
C ARG A 219 -0.42 -2.01 12.79
N ALA A 220 0.90 -2.22 12.68
CA ALA A 220 1.86 -1.91 13.74
C ALA A 220 1.89 -0.41 14.05
N LEU A 221 1.96 0.46 13.02
CA LEU A 221 1.90 1.92 13.21
C LEU A 221 0.61 2.36 13.90
N ALA A 222 -0.52 1.78 13.52
CA ALA A 222 -1.81 2.07 14.15
C ALA A 222 -1.80 1.64 15.64
N ALA A 223 -1.33 0.44 15.96
CA ALA A 223 -1.23 -0.05 17.34
C ALA A 223 -0.32 0.86 18.19
N MET A 224 0.88 1.17 17.71
CA MET A 224 1.81 2.09 18.38
C MET A 224 1.22 3.48 18.59
N SER A 225 0.43 3.99 17.65
CA SER A 225 -0.21 5.31 17.77
C SER A 225 -1.20 5.40 18.94
N LEU A 226 -1.68 4.25 19.42
CA LEU A 226 -2.63 4.09 20.52
C LEU A 226 -2.00 3.49 21.79
N GLY A 227 -0.68 3.22 21.80
CA GLY A 227 -0.01 2.58 22.92
C GLY A 227 -0.40 1.11 23.13
N ILE A 228 -0.81 0.43 22.08
CA ILE A 228 -1.21 -0.99 22.09
C ILE A 228 0.04 -1.86 21.92
N LYS A 229 0.19 -2.92 22.74
CA LYS A 229 1.25 -3.90 22.56
C LYS A 229 0.98 -4.76 21.32
N TYR A 230 1.91 -4.73 20.36
CA TYR A 230 1.73 -5.34 19.05
C TYR A 230 2.59 -6.58 18.87
N TYR A 231 1.95 -7.71 18.67
CA TYR A 231 2.58 -8.98 18.31
C TYR A 231 2.16 -9.34 16.89
N ALA A 232 3.07 -9.89 16.10
CA ALA A 232 2.76 -10.24 14.73
C ALA A 232 3.63 -11.37 14.20
N THR A 233 3.24 -11.91 13.04
CA THR A 233 4.07 -12.78 12.21
C THR A 233 4.16 -12.27 10.80
N ASP A 234 5.32 -12.38 10.19
CA ASP A 234 5.51 -12.22 8.75
C ASP A 234 6.90 -12.73 8.36
N PRO A 235 7.03 -13.75 7.53
CA PRO A 235 8.35 -14.28 7.15
C PRO A 235 9.17 -13.32 6.28
N LEU A 236 8.51 -12.37 5.58
CA LEU A 236 9.20 -11.43 4.69
C LEU A 236 9.56 -10.11 5.38
N THR A 237 8.64 -9.58 6.18
CA THR A 237 8.74 -8.18 6.65
C THR A 237 9.04 -8.04 8.13
N HIS A 238 9.20 -9.14 8.88
CA HIS A 238 9.41 -9.13 10.34
C HIS A 238 10.54 -8.20 10.79
N GLU A 239 11.68 -8.15 10.07
CA GLU A 239 12.79 -7.25 10.41
C GLU A 239 12.40 -5.78 10.25
N ALA A 240 11.73 -5.43 9.14
CA ALA A 240 11.29 -4.08 8.86
C ALA A 240 10.27 -3.60 9.91
N VAL A 241 9.33 -4.48 10.29
CA VAL A 241 8.33 -4.19 11.33
C VAL A 241 9.00 -4.04 12.70
N ASN A 242 9.99 -4.87 13.04
CA ASN A 242 10.74 -4.75 14.29
C ASN A 242 11.59 -3.46 14.33
N LYS A 243 12.22 -3.05 13.21
CA LYS A 243 12.89 -1.75 13.11
C LYS A 243 11.92 -0.59 13.33
N MET A 244 10.71 -0.69 12.79
CA MET A 244 9.64 0.29 12.98
C MET A 244 9.19 0.35 14.45
N LEU A 245 8.97 -0.80 15.11
CA LEU A 245 8.65 -0.88 16.55
C LEU A 245 9.73 -0.20 17.37
N THR A 246 11.00 -0.51 17.12
CA THR A 246 12.15 0.09 17.83
C THR A 246 12.19 1.61 17.62
N PHE A 247 12.05 2.09 16.40
CA PHE A 247 12.12 3.53 16.06
C PHE A 247 11.05 4.36 16.79
N TYR A 248 9.83 3.84 16.88
CA TYR A 248 8.71 4.54 17.53
C TYR A 248 8.49 4.15 19.00
N ASN A 249 9.42 3.41 19.62
CA ASN A 249 9.31 2.90 20.97
C ASN A 249 8.02 2.09 21.21
N GLY A 250 7.64 1.28 20.22
CA GLY A 250 6.50 0.38 20.34
C GLY A 250 6.83 -0.86 21.14
N GLU A 251 5.85 -1.36 21.91
CA GLU A 251 5.98 -2.61 22.65
C GLU A 251 5.48 -3.80 21.82
N GLY A 252 6.18 -4.92 21.90
CA GLY A 252 5.83 -6.18 21.22
C GLY A 252 6.90 -6.65 20.24
N ARG A 253 6.52 -7.53 19.31
CA ARG A 253 7.46 -8.13 18.35
C ARG A 253 6.75 -8.70 17.13
N CYS A 254 7.42 -8.65 15.99
CA CYS A 254 7.06 -9.41 14.79
C CYS A 254 8.03 -10.60 14.64
N TYR A 255 7.47 -11.82 14.50
CA TYR A 255 8.22 -13.06 14.41
C TYR A 255 8.40 -13.50 12.96
N ASN A 256 9.55 -14.13 12.67
CA ASN A 256 9.86 -14.72 11.37
C ASN A 256 9.20 -16.10 11.22
N LEU A 257 7.88 -16.14 11.16
CA LEU A 257 7.09 -17.37 11.09
C LEU A 257 5.84 -17.12 10.24
N GLY A 258 5.32 -18.16 9.60
CA GLY A 258 3.95 -18.19 9.12
C GLY A 258 2.97 -18.31 10.30
N SER A 259 1.81 -17.70 10.19
CA SER A 259 0.79 -17.71 11.27
C SER A 259 0.17 -19.09 11.51
N GLU A 260 0.32 -20.01 10.58
CA GLU A 260 -0.10 -21.41 10.70
C GLU A 260 0.84 -22.25 11.58
N ASN A 261 2.05 -21.77 11.86
CA ASN A 261 3.00 -22.49 12.69
C ASN A 261 2.57 -22.45 14.17
N GLU A 262 2.42 -23.62 14.80
CA GLU A 262 1.97 -23.74 16.21
C GLU A 262 2.93 -23.10 17.22
N GLU A 263 4.21 -22.97 16.90
CA GLU A 263 5.20 -22.29 17.73
C GLU A 263 4.76 -20.87 18.15
N ILE A 264 3.93 -20.23 17.34
CA ILE A 264 3.42 -18.90 17.63
C ILE A 264 2.62 -18.84 18.93
N CYS A 265 2.00 -19.95 19.34
CA CYS A 265 1.22 -20.04 20.57
C CYS A 265 2.09 -19.94 21.84
N ASP A 266 3.37 -20.30 21.74
CA ASP A 266 4.34 -20.19 22.82
C ASP A 266 5.03 -18.82 22.85
N LEU A 267 5.11 -18.17 21.71
CA LEU A 267 5.81 -16.88 21.52
C LEU A 267 4.92 -15.68 21.81
N VAL A 268 3.62 -15.77 21.52
CA VAL A 268 2.66 -14.68 21.66
C VAL A 268 1.84 -14.84 22.93
N PRO A 269 1.80 -13.84 23.82
CA PRO A 269 0.97 -13.89 25.01
C PRO A 269 -0.52 -13.89 24.63
N LYS A 270 -1.41 -14.17 25.60
CA LYS A 270 -2.85 -13.97 25.40
C LYS A 270 -3.15 -12.53 25.00
N VAL A 271 -3.90 -12.35 23.90
CA VAL A 271 -4.24 -11.06 23.29
C VAL A 271 -5.73 -10.78 23.36
N ASP A 272 -6.09 -9.50 23.26
CA ASP A 272 -7.48 -9.03 23.30
C ASP A 272 -8.12 -9.03 21.91
N MET A 273 -7.28 -8.96 20.87
CA MET A 273 -7.75 -8.90 19.49
C MET A 273 -6.72 -9.49 18.53
N CYS A 274 -7.21 -10.25 17.55
CA CYS A 274 -6.49 -10.60 16.35
C CYS A 274 -7.03 -9.76 15.18
N LEU A 275 -6.16 -9.04 14.44
CA LEU A 275 -6.58 -8.25 13.28
C LEU A 275 -5.56 -8.36 12.17
N SER A 276 -5.96 -8.81 10.99
CA SER A 276 -5.09 -8.83 9.82
C SER A 276 -5.85 -8.81 8.49
N CYS A 277 -5.06 -8.61 7.43
CA CYS A 277 -5.43 -8.83 6.04
C CYS A 277 -4.46 -9.89 5.50
N PRO A 278 -4.83 -11.19 5.54
CA PRO A 278 -3.95 -12.26 5.08
C PRO A 278 -3.80 -12.24 3.56
N PRO A 279 -2.80 -12.92 2.98
CA PRO A 279 -2.70 -13.09 1.54
C PRO A 279 -3.98 -13.73 0.98
N TYR A 280 -4.38 -13.31 -0.24
CA TYR A 280 -5.54 -13.86 -0.93
C TYR A 280 -5.10 -14.97 -1.91
N PHE A 281 -4.53 -16.04 -1.35
CA PHE A 281 -3.92 -17.13 -2.09
C PHE A 281 -2.85 -16.58 -3.06
N THR A 282 -2.98 -16.78 -4.38
CA THR A 282 -2.03 -16.34 -5.41
C THR A 282 -2.39 -14.99 -6.05
N LEU A 283 -3.21 -14.14 -5.39
CA LEU A 283 -3.61 -12.86 -5.98
C LEU A 283 -2.40 -11.93 -6.14
N GLU A 284 -1.63 -11.75 -5.09
CA GLU A 284 -0.42 -10.94 -5.08
C GLU A 284 0.81 -11.83 -4.85
N ARG A 285 1.96 -11.43 -5.37
CA ARG A 285 3.23 -12.09 -5.15
C ARG A 285 4.20 -11.14 -4.48
N TYR A 286 4.44 -11.38 -3.20
CA TYR A 286 5.31 -10.55 -2.38
C TYR A 286 6.78 -10.94 -2.52
N SER A 287 7.07 -12.23 -2.68
CA SER A 287 8.42 -12.79 -2.81
C SER A 287 8.36 -14.18 -3.47
N GLU A 288 9.46 -14.63 -4.02
CA GLU A 288 9.65 -16.02 -4.50
C GLU A 288 10.10 -16.97 -3.38
N ASP A 289 10.23 -16.47 -2.14
CA ASP A 289 10.65 -17.26 -1.00
C ASP A 289 9.63 -18.36 -0.67
N LYS A 290 10.15 -19.55 -0.32
CA LYS A 290 9.34 -20.73 0.02
C LYS A 290 8.54 -20.56 1.32
N THR A 291 8.87 -19.61 2.17
CA THR A 291 8.13 -19.29 3.40
C THR A 291 6.82 -18.56 3.14
N GLN A 292 6.59 -18.07 1.91
CA GLN A 292 5.32 -17.47 1.54
C GLN A 292 4.23 -18.54 1.44
N SER A 293 3.05 -18.31 2.03
CA SER A 293 1.98 -19.31 2.10
C SER A 293 1.56 -19.88 0.73
N TYR A 294 1.58 -19.04 -0.32
CA TYR A 294 1.23 -19.46 -1.69
C TYR A 294 2.36 -20.22 -2.41
N ASN A 295 3.61 -20.15 -1.93
CA ASN A 295 4.72 -20.96 -2.42
C ASN A 295 4.86 -22.25 -1.62
N GLN A 296 4.42 -22.25 -0.37
CA GLN A 296 4.41 -23.42 0.52
C GLN A 296 3.21 -24.33 0.22
N PHE A 297 2.05 -23.76 -0.10
CA PHE A 297 0.81 -24.46 -0.40
C PHE A 297 0.29 -23.96 -1.75
N ASP A 298 0.72 -24.61 -2.82
CA ASP A 298 0.44 -24.20 -4.21
C ASP A 298 -0.99 -24.55 -4.68
N GLU A 299 -1.62 -25.56 -4.05
CA GLU A 299 -3.01 -25.89 -4.30
C GLU A 299 -3.95 -25.14 -3.33
N TYR A 300 -5.02 -24.57 -3.88
CA TYR A 300 -5.97 -23.77 -3.10
C TYR A 300 -6.58 -24.55 -1.90
N LYS A 301 -6.87 -25.82 -2.09
CA LYS A 301 -7.41 -26.67 -1.02
C LYS A 301 -6.41 -26.81 0.13
N ASP A 302 -5.15 -27.05 -0.18
CA ASP A 302 -4.09 -27.17 0.81
C ASP A 302 -3.83 -25.83 1.51
N TRP A 303 -3.87 -24.74 0.75
CA TRP A 303 -3.74 -23.38 1.32
C TRP A 303 -4.86 -23.08 2.32
N ILE A 304 -6.12 -23.40 2.01
CA ILE A 304 -7.26 -23.22 2.93
C ILE A 304 -7.13 -24.12 4.16
N GLU A 305 -6.80 -25.41 3.99
CA GLU A 305 -6.82 -26.38 5.09
C GLU A 305 -5.57 -26.35 5.95
N LYS A 306 -4.41 -26.04 5.39
CA LYS A 306 -3.15 -26.04 6.14
C LYS A 306 -2.77 -24.65 6.62
N TYR A 307 -2.73 -23.66 5.73
CA TYR A 307 -2.39 -22.29 6.10
C TYR A 307 -3.52 -21.62 6.88
N TRP A 308 -4.72 -21.50 6.28
CA TRP A 308 -5.77 -20.70 6.90
C TRP A 308 -6.35 -21.37 8.16
N ARG A 309 -6.66 -22.65 8.10
CA ARG A 309 -7.15 -23.38 9.29
C ARG A 309 -6.12 -23.38 10.42
N GLY A 310 -4.84 -23.62 10.13
CA GLY A 310 -3.77 -23.52 11.11
C GLY A 310 -3.70 -22.13 11.76
N THR A 311 -3.75 -21.08 10.94
CA THR A 311 -3.79 -19.68 11.42
C THR A 311 -4.99 -19.43 12.35
N VAL A 312 -6.19 -19.86 11.97
CA VAL A 312 -7.41 -19.69 12.78
C VAL A 312 -7.30 -20.43 14.11
N GLN A 313 -6.80 -21.66 14.11
CA GLN A 313 -6.60 -22.46 15.33
C GLN A 313 -5.60 -21.82 16.27
N ASN A 314 -4.49 -21.30 15.76
CA ASN A 314 -3.50 -20.60 16.56
C ASN A 314 -4.06 -19.29 17.13
N CYS A 315 -4.77 -18.51 16.31
CA CYS A 315 -5.44 -17.29 16.79
C CYS A 315 -6.48 -17.61 17.87
N TYR A 316 -7.24 -18.70 17.73
CA TYR A 316 -8.19 -19.12 18.76
C TYR A 316 -7.50 -19.47 20.07
N LYS A 317 -6.34 -20.21 20.00
CA LYS A 317 -5.55 -20.56 21.19
C LYS A 317 -5.03 -19.32 21.91
N ILE A 318 -4.50 -18.32 21.23
CA ILE A 318 -3.87 -17.12 21.84
C ILE A 318 -4.87 -16.03 22.22
N LEU A 319 -6.04 -15.99 21.62
CA LEU A 319 -7.07 -15.00 21.91
C LEU A 319 -7.70 -15.27 23.29
N LYS A 320 -7.94 -14.23 24.07
CA LYS A 320 -8.70 -14.30 25.32
C LYS A 320 -10.16 -14.62 25.04
N GLU A 321 -10.87 -15.16 26.04
CA GLU A 321 -12.33 -15.31 25.98
C GLU A 321 -12.98 -13.93 25.79
N GLY A 322 -13.99 -13.86 24.92
CA GLY A 322 -14.62 -12.60 24.50
C GLY A 322 -13.75 -11.72 23.61
N GLY A 323 -12.53 -12.15 23.29
CA GLY A 323 -11.61 -11.43 22.41
C GLY A 323 -12.09 -11.37 20.97
N LYS A 324 -11.61 -10.40 20.22
CA LYS A 324 -12.10 -10.12 18.86
C LYS A 324 -11.15 -10.67 17.79
N PHE A 325 -11.73 -11.36 16.80
CA PHE A 325 -11.02 -11.73 15.57
C PHE A 325 -11.54 -10.89 14.41
N VAL A 326 -10.65 -10.13 13.77
CA VAL A 326 -11.02 -9.24 12.65
C VAL A 326 -10.27 -9.65 11.40
N LEU A 327 -11.03 -10.02 10.37
CA LEU A 327 -10.55 -10.44 9.07
C LEU A 327 -10.87 -9.38 8.02
N ILE A 328 -9.84 -8.86 7.36
CA ILE A 328 -10.00 -8.06 6.14
C ILE A 328 -9.82 -9.00 4.96
N ILE A 329 -10.84 -9.06 4.08
CA ILE A 329 -10.89 -10.07 3.02
C ILE A 329 -11.60 -9.56 1.77
N LYS A 330 -11.14 -10.01 0.62
CA LYS A 330 -11.82 -9.86 -0.66
C LYS A 330 -12.87 -10.95 -0.85
N ASP A 331 -14.00 -10.63 -1.50
CA ASP A 331 -15.10 -11.57 -1.69
C ASP A 331 -14.68 -12.83 -2.43
N SER A 332 -14.04 -12.65 -3.58
CA SER A 332 -13.61 -13.76 -4.42
C SER A 332 -12.34 -13.45 -5.19
N TYR A 333 -11.62 -14.49 -5.60
CA TYR A 333 -10.47 -14.40 -6.48
C TYR A 333 -10.53 -15.51 -7.52
N LYS A 334 -10.60 -15.15 -8.81
CA LYS A 334 -10.81 -16.08 -9.93
C LYS A 334 -12.07 -16.93 -9.69
N LYS A 335 -11.91 -18.27 -9.61
CA LYS A 335 -12.99 -19.23 -9.33
C LYS A 335 -13.18 -19.54 -7.83
N PHE A 336 -12.37 -18.96 -6.95
CA PHE A 336 -12.36 -19.28 -5.53
C PHE A 336 -13.25 -18.32 -4.74
N GLU A 337 -14.17 -18.84 -3.96
CA GLU A 337 -15.03 -18.12 -3.00
C GLU A 337 -14.25 -17.92 -1.67
N ILE A 338 -13.18 -17.11 -1.72
CA ILE A 338 -12.22 -17.00 -0.61
C ILE A 338 -12.91 -16.60 0.67
N LYS A 339 -13.71 -15.52 0.66
CA LYS A 339 -14.43 -15.02 1.83
C LYS A 339 -15.26 -16.16 2.46
N LYS A 340 -16.12 -16.80 1.68
CA LYS A 340 -17.01 -17.87 2.17
C LYS A 340 -16.24 -19.04 2.80
N ASN A 341 -15.17 -19.50 2.14
CA ASN A 341 -14.38 -20.63 2.64
C ASN A 341 -13.62 -20.25 3.92
N MET A 342 -13.12 -19.02 4.01
CA MET A 342 -12.41 -18.56 5.20
C MET A 342 -13.36 -18.30 6.37
N GLU A 343 -14.56 -17.78 6.14
CA GLU A 343 -15.61 -17.62 7.15
C GLU A 343 -16.07 -18.97 7.71
N GLN A 344 -16.25 -19.97 6.84
CA GLN A 344 -16.65 -21.31 7.28
C GLN A 344 -15.66 -21.89 8.29
N ILE A 345 -14.35 -21.75 8.04
CA ILE A 345 -13.32 -22.24 8.97
C ILE A 345 -13.35 -21.49 10.30
N LEU A 346 -13.63 -20.19 10.31
CA LEU A 346 -13.79 -19.43 11.55
C LEU A 346 -14.94 -19.98 12.39
N ILE A 347 -16.09 -20.21 11.79
CA ILE A 347 -17.29 -20.76 12.47
C ILE A 347 -17.02 -22.19 12.97
N GLU A 348 -16.41 -23.04 12.17
CA GLU A 348 -16.02 -24.41 12.56
C GLU A 348 -15.06 -24.46 13.76
N ASN A 349 -14.27 -23.39 13.98
CA ASN A 349 -13.35 -23.28 15.11
C ASN A 349 -13.93 -22.49 16.31
N GLY A 350 -15.24 -22.23 16.34
CA GLY A 350 -15.91 -21.65 17.50
C GLY A 350 -15.95 -20.12 17.53
N PHE A 351 -15.67 -19.45 16.42
CA PHE A 351 -15.86 -18.02 16.33
C PHE A 351 -17.29 -17.66 15.97
N ILE A 352 -17.86 -16.70 16.66
CA ILE A 352 -19.21 -16.18 16.41
C ILE A 352 -19.15 -14.89 15.61
N SER A 353 -19.85 -14.83 14.48
CA SER A 353 -19.94 -13.63 13.65
C SER A 353 -20.67 -12.51 14.40
N GLU A 354 -20.11 -11.30 14.37
CA GLU A 354 -20.61 -10.13 15.07
C GLU A 354 -21.01 -9.01 14.11
N GLU A 355 -20.07 -8.52 13.31
CA GLU A 355 -20.29 -7.38 12.42
C GLU A 355 -19.57 -7.57 11.07
N MET A 356 -20.11 -6.92 10.05
CA MET A 356 -19.48 -6.83 8.75
C MET A 356 -19.47 -5.38 8.25
N PHE A 357 -18.31 -4.93 7.76
CA PHE A 357 -18.15 -3.66 7.07
C PHE A 357 -17.72 -3.92 5.64
N GLN A 358 -18.11 -3.04 4.73
CA GLN A 358 -17.69 -3.09 3.33
C GLN A 358 -16.88 -1.84 2.98
N TYR A 359 -15.84 -2.03 2.17
CA TYR A 359 -15.11 -0.91 1.61
C TYR A 359 -15.94 -0.20 0.54
N LYS A 360 -15.89 1.13 0.55
CA LYS A 360 -16.46 1.93 -0.54
C LYS A 360 -15.65 1.69 -1.80
N THR A 361 -16.27 1.08 -2.81
CA THR A 361 -15.64 0.91 -4.12
C THR A 361 -15.50 2.28 -4.78
N SER A 362 -14.26 2.67 -5.12
CA SER A 362 -14.04 3.82 -5.99
C SER A 362 -14.62 3.51 -7.36
N LYS A 363 -15.43 4.42 -7.92
CA LYS A 363 -15.81 4.36 -9.33
C LYS A 363 -14.51 4.42 -10.14
N ASN A 364 -14.06 3.30 -10.69
CA ASN A 364 -13.01 3.33 -11.68
C ASN A 364 -13.55 4.10 -12.90
N HIS A 365 -12.94 5.22 -13.24
CA HIS A 365 -13.30 6.08 -14.38
C HIS A 365 -13.24 5.39 -15.75
N LEU A 366 -12.82 4.13 -15.81
CA LEU A 366 -12.66 3.36 -17.06
C LEU A 366 -13.80 2.41 -17.38
N SER A 367 -14.77 2.19 -16.49
CA SER A 367 -15.97 1.41 -16.81
C SER A 367 -17.22 2.17 -16.39
N GLY A 368 -17.80 2.91 -17.32
CA GLY A 368 -18.99 3.75 -17.15
C GLY A 368 -20.29 3.00 -16.82
N LYS A 369 -20.24 1.87 -16.08
CA LYS A 369 -21.42 1.08 -15.74
C LYS A 369 -21.24 0.39 -14.38
N ILE A 370 -21.28 1.15 -13.29
CA ILE A 370 -21.62 0.54 -11.99
C ILE A 370 -22.70 1.43 -11.36
N LYS A 371 -23.91 0.94 -11.32
CA LYS A 371 -25.02 1.54 -10.58
C LYS A 371 -24.67 1.47 -9.09
N THR A 372 -24.80 2.60 -8.39
CA THR A 372 -24.69 2.69 -6.95
C THR A 372 -25.63 1.67 -6.31
N GLY A 373 -25.10 0.73 -5.53
CA GLY A 373 -25.87 -0.24 -4.75
C GLY A 373 -25.76 -1.70 -5.14
N GLU A 374 -25.12 -2.05 -6.25
CA GLU A 374 -24.84 -3.46 -6.57
C GLU A 374 -23.52 -3.91 -5.92
N LEU A 375 -23.58 -5.01 -5.15
CA LEU A 375 -22.44 -5.76 -4.64
C LEU A 375 -21.60 -6.22 -5.83
N THR A 376 -20.46 -5.57 -6.06
CA THR A 376 -19.56 -6.02 -7.12
C THR A 376 -18.77 -7.22 -6.62
N LYS A 377 -18.55 -8.23 -7.47
CA LYS A 377 -17.74 -9.44 -7.21
C LYS A 377 -16.28 -9.17 -6.78
N ASN A 378 -15.91 -7.91 -6.58
CA ASN A 378 -14.58 -7.46 -6.20
C ASN A 378 -14.58 -6.56 -4.94
N SER A 379 -15.64 -6.64 -4.13
CA SER A 379 -15.69 -5.89 -2.87
C SER A 379 -14.74 -6.46 -1.84
N GLU A 380 -14.16 -5.58 -1.02
CA GLU A 380 -13.42 -5.96 0.17
C GLU A 380 -14.29 -5.71 1.41
N TYR A 381 -14.13 -6.57 2.39
CA TYR A 381 -14.91 -6.58 3.62
C TYR A 381 -14.00 -6.60 4.84
N VAL A 382 -14.50 -6.07 5.93
CA VAL A 382 -13.96 -6.32 7.27
C VAL A 382 -15.01 -7.10 8.04
N LEU A 383 -14.64 -8.29 8.48
CA LEU A 383 -15.49 -9.21 9.20
C LEU A 383 -15.01 -9.30 10.65
N ALA A 384 -15.88 -9.07 11.60
CA ALA A 384 -15.56 -9.16 13.02
C ALA A 384 -16.27 -10.36 13.64
N TYR A 385 -15.53 -11.10 14.43
CA TYR A 385 -15.96 -12.27 15.17
C TYR A 385 -15.56 -12.16 16.64
N THR A 386 -16.27 -12.86 17.49
CA THR A 386 -15.94 -13.00 18.92
C THR A 386 -15.58 -14.45 19.21
N LYS A 387 -14.55 -14.68 20.01
CA LYS A 387 -14.28 -15.96 20.62
C LYS A 387 -15.22 -16.17 21.81
N GLU A 388 -15.93 -17.28 21.86
CA GLU A 388 -16.66 -17.73 23.05
C GLU A 388 -15.72 -18.34 24.08
#